data_8dd67e8822adc0082fd79ab5677882dd
#
_entry.id   8dd67e8822adc0082fd79ab5677882dd
#
_cell.length_a   1.000
_cell.length_b   1.000
_cell.length_c   1.000
_cell.angle_alpha   90.00
_cell.angle_beta   90.00
_cell.angle_gamma   90.00
#
_symmetry.space_group_name_H-M   'P 1'
#
loop_
_entity.id
_entity.type
_entity.pdbx_description
1 polymer ?
#
loop_
_entity_poly.entity_id
_entity_poly.type
_entity_poly.pdbx_seq_one_letter_code
_entity_poly.pdbx_strand_id
1 'polypeptide(L)'
;EKRKRDWAANKATKERLVAQMSALASSSDFRSAKDQARAIDDQWRAAGPCEKADNDRLWQSYKAAKDRVWEAAKRAGEQRKAEARQRAQDRVWRLEEQLRNVESAIYRAQESYSRALSARSPSMKNPNWMRIVDNQRSRQSAAQAKLVSLGQRKSEIISKLLDARSRLGQF
;
A
#
# COMPACT_ATOMS: atom_id res chain seq x y z
N GLU A 1 18.13 31.27 -49.72
CA GLU A 1 17.33 30.04 -49.88
C GLU A 1 17.71 28.96 -48.87
N LYS A 2 19.00 28.68 -48.64
CA LYS A 2 19.48 27.65 -47.70
C LYS A 2 18.93 27.87 -46.26
N ARG A 3 19.03 29.10 -45.73
CA ARG A 3 18.55 29.47 -44.41
C ARG A 3 17.03 29.26 -44.24
N LYS A 4 16.22 29.52 -45.27
CA LYS A 4 14.76 29.29 -45.24
C LYS A 4 14.42 27.79 -45.19
N ARG A 5 15.20 26.96 -45.92
CA ARG A 5 15.04 25.48 -45.88
C ARG A 5 15.39 24.90 -44.52
N ASP A 6 16.51 25.36 -43.91
CA ASP A 6 16.97 24.95 -42.60
C ASP A 6 15.93 25.34 -41.54
N TRP A 7 15.32 26.53 -41.61
CA TRP A 7 14.28 26.98 -40.72
C TRP A 7 13.01 26.15 -40.84
N ALA A 8 12.60 25.77 -42.02
CA ALA A 8 11.44 24.93 -42.25
C ALA A 8 11.66 23.51 -41.66
N ALA A 9 12.85 22.94 -41.85
CA ALA A 9 13.24 21.64 -41.29
C ALA A 9 13.28 21.69 -39.75
N ASN A 10 13.82 22.74 -39.16
CA ASN A 10 13.89 22.94 -37.72
C ASN A 10 12.48 23.11 -37.12
N LYS A 11 11.60 23.84 -37.80
CA LYS A 11 10.18 23.99 -37.41
C LYS A 11 9.47 22.65 -37.37
N ALA A 12 9.56 21.85 -38.46
CA ALA A 12 8.93 20.52 -38.51
C ALA A 12 9.46 19.60 -37.41
N THR A 13 10.77 19.65 -37.13
CA THR A 13 11.38 18.91 -36.02
C THR A 13 10.78 19.32 -34.67
N LYS A 14 10.68 20.63 -34.40
CA LYS A 14 10.10 21.16 -33.14
C LYS A 14 8.61 20.81 -33.01
N GLU A 15 7.84 20.88 -34.09
CA GLU A 15 6.41 20.48 -34.08
C GLU A 15 6.28 19.00 -33.68
N ARG A 16 7.12 18.12 -34.23
CA ARG A 16 7.16 16.71 -33.86
C ARG A 16 7.51 16.52 -32.38
N LEU A 17 8.49 17.25 -31.86
CA LEU A 17 8.90 17.18 -30.47
C LEU A 17 7.81 17.65 -29.49
N VAL A 18 7.03 18.71 -29.89
CA VAL A 18 5.85 19.13 -29.11
C VAL A 18 4.80 18.02 -29.06
N ALA A 19 4.53 17.37 -30.19
CA ALA A 19 3.59 16.24 -30.24
C ALA A 19 4.05 15.06 -29.38
N GLN A 20 5.35 14.70 -29.46
CA GLN A 20 5.93 13.65 -28.61
C GLN A 20 5.84 13.99 -27.13
N MET A 21 6.21 15.22 -26.74
CA MET A 21 6.12 15.68 -25.35
C MET A 21 4.67 15.64 -24.85
N SER A 22 3.71 16.04 -25.68
CA SER A 22 2.27 16.00 -25.33
C SER A 22 1.77 14.58 -25.11
N ALA A 23 2.22 13.62 -25.91
CA ALA A 23 1.85 12.22 -25.78
C ALA A 23 2.34 11.60 -24.46
N LEU A 24 3.50 12.06 -23.93
CA LEU A 24 4.04 11.57 -22.66
C LEU A 24 3.16 11.90 -21.44
N ALA A 25 2.35 12.97 -21.52
CA ALA A 25 1.44 13.34 -20.43
C ALA A 25 0.35 12.29 -20.18
N SER A 26 0.04 11.44 -21.16
CA SER A 26 -0.94 10.36 -21.06
C SER A 26 -0.29 9.00 -20.71
N SER A 27 1.02 8.95 -20.48
CA SER A 27 1.72 7.70 -20.14
C SER A 27 1.31 7.17 -18.78
N SER A 28 1.15 5.86 -18.66
CA SER A 28 0.99 5.18 -17.36
C SER A 28 2.32 4.96 -16.63
N ASP A 29 3.43 4.90 -17.36
CA ASP A 29 4.79 4.80 -16.83
C ASP A 29 5.47 6.17 -16.80
N PHE A 30 5.22 6.91 -15.71
CA PHE A 30 5.80 8.23 -15.51
C PHE A 30 7.31 8.24 -15.27
N ARG A 31 7.94 7.11 -14.92
CA ARG A 31 9.41 7.03 -14.80
C ARG A 31 10.02 7.11 -16.19
N SER A 32 9.60 6.21 -17.07
CA SER A 32 10.02 6.21 -18.47
C SER A 32 9.65 7.52 -19.18
N ALA A 33 8.44 8.06 -18.92
CA ALA A 33 8.01 9.33 -19.50
C ALA A 33 8.93 10.51 -19.13
N LYS A 34 9.44 10.57 -17.89
CA LYS A 34 10.41 11.60 -17.47
C LYS A 34 11.75 11.46 -18.17
N ASP A 35 12.23 10.23 -18.37
CA ASP A 35 13.50 9.99 -19.06
C ASP A 35 13.37 10.33 -20.55
N GLN A 36 12.25 9.97 -21.19
CA GLN A 36 11.93 10.37 -22.56
C GLN A 36 11.77 11.90 -22.69
N ALA A 37 11.14 12.56 -21.72
CA ALA A 37 11.01 14.03 -21.71
C ALA A 37 12.37 14.72 -21.67
N ARG A 38 13.34 14.18 -20.91
CA ARG A 38 14.72 14.69 -20.89
C ARG A 38 15.41 14.49 -22.26
N ALA A 39 15.23 13.34 -22.88
CA ALA A 39 15.78 13.09 -24.23
C ALA A 39 15.16 14.04 -25.27
N ILE A 40 13.88 14.37 -25.16
CA ILE A 40 13.21 15.37 -26.00
C ILE A 40 13.75 16.78 -25.72
N ASP A 41 14.06 17.14 -24.45
CA ASP A 41 14.71 18.39 -24.11
C ASP A 41 16.04 18.57 -24.85
N ASP A 42 16.86 17.53 -24.92
CA ASP A 42 18.15 17.55 -25.62
C ASP A 42 17.96 17.69 -27.13
N GLN A 43 17.00 16.97 -27.72
CA GLN A 43 16.65 17.09 -29.13
C GLN A 43 16.10 18.49 -29.45
N TRP A 44 15.32 19.09 -28.56
CA TRP A 44 14.81 20.46 -28.71
C TRP A 44 15.94 21.49 -28.80
N ARG A 45 16.94 21.36 -27.95
CA ARG A 45 18.15 22.22 -27.96
C ARG A 45 18.96 22.05 -29.26
N ALA A 46 19.02 20.83 -29.74
CA ALA A 46 19.80 20.50 -30.97
C ALA A 46 19.07 20.90 -32.26
N ALA A 47 17.75 21.06 -32.23
CA ALA A 47 16.94 21.35 -33.45
C ALA A 47 17.22 22.69 -34.10
N GLY A 48 17.92 23.60 -33.43
CA GLY A 48 18.33 24.89 -34.00
C GLY A 48 17.18 25.92 -34.07
N PRO A 49 17.47 27.13 -34.61
CA PRO A 49 16.48 28.20 -34.70
C PRO A 49 15.50 27.98 -35.87
N CYS A 50 14.29 28.50 -35.76
CA CYS A 50 13.31 28.69 -36.82
C CYS A 50 12.88 30.17 -36.84
N GLU A 51 11.87 30.53 -37.64
CA GLU A 51 11.33 31.89 -37.65
C GLU A 51 10.86 32.29 -36.24
N LYS A 52 11.12 33.52 -35.83
CA LYS A 52 10.89 34.00 -34.45
C LYS A 52 9.46 33.75 -33.97
N ALA A 53 8.45 34.12 -34.78
CA ALA A 53 7.05 33.96 -34.43
C ALA A 53 6.67 32.46 -34.21
N ASP A 54 7.16 31.57 -35.10
CA ASP A 54 6.97 30.13 -34.98
C ASP A 54 7.71 29.56 -33.77
N ASN A 55 8.95 30.03 -33.55
CA ASN A 55 9.75 29.57 -32.43
C ASN A 55 9.11 29.91 -31.09
N ASP A 56 8.59 31.13 -30.94
CA ASP A 56 7.94 31.58 -29.72
C ASP A 56 6.64 30.79 -29.45
N ARG A 57 5.83 30.57 -30.47
CA ARG A 57 4.62 29.75 -30.39
C ARG A 57 4.93 28.28 -30.01
N LEU A 58 5.92 27.68 -30.69
CA LEU A 58 6.31 26.31 -30.44
C LEU A 58 6.93 26.14 -29.07
N TRP A 59 7.71 27.12 -28.61
CA TRP A 59 8.27 27.14 -27.25
C TRP A 59 7.17 27.15 -26.18
N GLN A 60 6.15 27.99 -26.32
CA GLN A 60 5.02 28.03 -25.40
C GLN A 60 4.28 26.68 -25.36
N SER A 61 4.00 26.11 -26.55
CA SER A 61 3.36 24.80 -26.65
C SER A 61 4.22 23.68 -26.04
N TYR A 62 5.53 23.71 -26.28
CA TYR A 62 6.49 22.76 -25.72
C TYR A 62 6.55 22.84 -24.20
N LYS A 63 6.67 24.06 -23.67
CA LYS A 63 6.67 24.30 -22.21
C LYS A 63 5.40 23.80 -21.57
N ALA A 64 4.25 24.15 -22.13
CA ALA A 64 2.94 23.69 -21.62
C ALA A 64 2.81 22.15 -21.67
N ALA A 65 3.30 21.50 -22.72
CA ALA A 65 3.31 20.04 -22.80
C ALA A 65 4.24 19.41 -21.74
N LYS A 66 5.41 19.98 -21.57
CA LYS A 66 6.38 19.55 -20.54
C LYS A 66 5.79 19.71 -19.13
N ASP A 67 5.21 20.84 -18.81
CA ASP A 67 4.58 21.08 -17.50
C ASP A 67 3.48 20.05 -17.22
N ARG A 68 2.68 19.68 -18.22
CA ARG A 68 1.67 18.61 -18.09
C ARG A 68 2.30 17.26 -17.73
N VAL A 69 3.42 16.88 -18.32
CA VAL A 69 4.13 15.62 -17.99
C VAL A 69 4.56 15.62 -16.53
N TRP A 70 5.16 16.72 -16.06
CA TRP A 70 5.62 16.82 -14.67
C TRP A 70 4.48 16.84 -13.67
N GLU A 71 3.41 17.58 -13.96
CA GLU A 71 2.21 17.60 -13.13
C GLU A 71 1.49 16.24 -13.08
N ALA A 72 1.41 15.53 -14.21
CA ALA A 72 0.85 14.18 -14.24
C ALA A 72 1.69 13.21 -13.42
N ALA A 73 3.01 13.26 -13.56
CA ALA A 73 3.94 12.44 -12.79
C ALA A 73 3.88 12.74 -11.28
N LYS A 74 3.75 14.01 -10.90
CA LYS A 74 3.59 14.46 -9.50
C LYS A 74 2.31 13.90 -8.91
N ARG A 75 1.17 14.12 -9.59
CA ARG A 75 -0.14 13.60 -9.15
C ARG A 75 -0.13 12.08 -9.00
N ALA A 76 0.44 11.35 -9.95
CA ALA A 76 0.56 9.90 -9.84
C ALA A 76 1.45 9.46 -8.66
N GLY A 77 2.51 10.20 -8.36
CA GLY A 77 3.35 9.96 -7.20
C GLY A 77 2.60 10.18 -5.88
N GLU A 78 1.84 11.27 -5.78
CA GLU A 78 1.00 11.58 -4.62
C GLU A 78 -0.11 10.55 -4.42
N GLN A 79 -0.76 10.13 -5.51
CA GLN A 79 -1.78 9.09 -5.47
C GLN A 79 -1.22 7.76 -4.97
N ARG A 80 -0.07 7.31 -5.50
CA ARG A 80 0.59 6.08 -5.03
C ARG A 80 0.94 6.13 -3.54
N LYS A 81 1.41 7.29 -3.04
CA LYS A 81 1.68 7.49 -1.61
C LYS A 81 0.39 7.41 -0.79
N ALA A 82 -0.68 8.08 -1.24
CA ALA A 82 -1.98 8.05 -0.57
C ALA A 82 -2.54 6.62 -0.51
N GLU A 83 -2.50 5.87 -1.62
CA GLU A 83 -2.93 4.47 -1.66
C GLU A 83 -2.09 3.57 -0.75
N ALA A 84 -0.77 3.77 -0.73
CA ALA A 84 0.12 3.00 0.15
C ALA A 84 -0.18 3.27 1.62
N ARG A 85 -0.41 4.54 1.99
CA ARG A 85 -0.82 4.95 3.33
C ARG A 85 -2.17 4.34 3.70
N GLN A 86 -3.14 4.38 2.80
CA GLN A 86 -4.47 3.79 3.02
C GLN A 86 -4.36 2.28 3.28
N ARG A 87 -3.60 1.54 2.45
CA ARG A 87 -3.37 0.10 2.66
C ARG A 87 -2.70 -0.20 4.02
N ALA A 88 -1.77 0.66 4.45
CA ALA A 88 -1.13 0.53 5.76
C ALA A 88 -2.14 0.77 6.90
N GLN A 89 -3.02 1.77 6.79
CA GLN A 89 -4.11 2.03 7.75
C GLN A 89 -5.08 0.86 7.83
N ASP A 90 -5.53 0.33 6.68
CA ASP A 90 -6.43 -0.81 6.61
C ASP A 90 -5.82 -2.07 7.25
N ARG A 91 -4.50 -2.23 7.12
CA ARG A 91 -3.78 -3.34 7.78
C ARG A 91 -3.80 -3.18 9.31
N VAL A 92 -3.53 -1.98 9.82
CA VAL A 92 -3.60 -1.68 11.26
C VAL A 92 -5.00 -1.95 11.78
N TRP A 93 -6.02 -1.43 11.12
CA TRP A 93 -7.42 -1.62 11.51
C TRP A 93 -7.81 -3.11 11.59
N ARG A 94 -7.45 -3.91 10.57
CA ARG A 94 -7.71 -5.37 10.57
C ARG A 94 -7.02 -6.10 11.71
N LEU A 95 -5.79 -5.71 12.06
CA LEU A 95 -5.05 -6.31 13.17
C LEU A 95 -5.67 -5.94 14.52
N GLU A 96 -6.14 -4.70 14.69
CA GLU A 96 -6.86 -4.25 15.89
C GLU A 96 -8.18 -5.01 16.06
N GLU A 97 -8.90 -5.24 14.98
CA GLU A 97 -10.12 -6.05 15.01
C GLU A 97 -9.83 -7.51 15.39
N GLN A 98 -8.77 -8.11 14.81
CA GLN A 98 -8.34 -9.45 15.20
C GLN A 98 -7.95 -9.52 16.67
N LEU A 99 -7.29 -8.48 17.21
CA LEU A 99 -6.92 -8.41 18.60
C LEU A 99 -8.17 -8.40 19.50
N ARG A 100 -9.15 -7.56 19.22
CA ARG A 100 -10.42 -7.52 19.94
C ARG A 100 -11.14 -8.88 19.94
N ASN A 101 -11.14 -9.55 18.79
CA ASN A 101 -11.76 -10.87 18.64
C ASN A 101 -11.06 -11.95 19.48
N VAL A 102 -9.73 -11.93 19.51
CA VAL A 102 -8.93 -12.85 20.33
C VAL A 102 -9.12 -12.55 21.83
N GLU A 103 -9.16 -11.28 22.23
CA GLU A 103 -9.41 -10.89 23.62
C GLU A 103 -10.80 -11.36 24.09
N SER A 104 -11.82 -11.21 23.28
CA SER A 104 -13.15 -11.73 23.55
C SER A 104 -13.17 -13.26 23.65
N ALA A 105 -12.36 -13.94 22.82
CA ALA A 105 -12.23 -15.40 22.90
C ALA A 105 -11.49 -15.84 24.16
N ILE A 106 -10.46 -15.11 24.60
CA ILE A 106 -9.74 -15.35 25.86
C ILE A 106 -10.71 -15.20 27.05
N TYR A 107 -11.50 -14.13 27.07
CA TYR A 107 -12.49 -13.94 28.13
C TYR A 107 -13.45 -15.12 28.25
N ARG A 108 -14.04 -15.55 27.13
CA ARG A 108 -14.93 -16.72 27.10
C ARG A 108 -14.24 -18.03 27.50
N ALA A 109 -12.98 -18.18 27.13
CA ALA A 109 -12.18 -19.35 27.51
C ALA A 109 -11.85 -19.35 28.99
N GLN A 110 -11.56 -18.19 29.61
CA GLN A 110 -11.36 -18.02 31.05
C GLN A 110 -12.61 -18.39 31.84
N GLU A 111 -13.78 -17.91 31.40
CA GLU A 111 -15.06 -18.33 32.03
C GLU A 111 -15.29 -19.84 31.94
N SER A 112 -15.02 -20.43 30.77
CA SER A 112 -15.14 -21.89 30.59
C SER A 112 -14.19 -22.68 31.48
N TYR A 113 -12.95 -22.19 31.61
CA TYR A 113 -11.94 -22.79 32.48
C TYR A 113 -12.34 -22.67 33.97
N SER A 114 -12.79 -21.50 34.40
CA SER A 114 -13.30 -21.29 35.79
C SER A 114 -14.47 -22.22 36.13
N ARG A 115 -15.43 -22.40 35.19
CA ARG A 115 -16.54 -23.35 35.38
C ARG A 115 -16.02 -24.79 35.45
N ALA A 116 -15.02 -25.17 34.65
CA ALA A 116 -14.42 -26.50 34.71
C ALA A 116 -13.69 -26.76 36.02
N LEU A 117 -13.04 -25.73 36.58
CA LEU A 117 -12.39 -25.83 37.91
C LEU A 117 -13.38 -25.92 39.07
N SER A 118 -14.49 -25.17 39.00
CA SER A 118 -15.53 -25.16 40.06
C SER A 118 -16.51 -26.34 39.98
N ALA A 119 -16.35 -27.24 39.01
CA ALA A 119 -17.16 -28.41 38.84
C ALA A 119 -17.03 -29.32 40.09
N ARG A 120 -18.14 -29.60 40.74
CA ARG A 120 -18.22 -30.42 41.97
C ARG A 120 -17.68 -31.85 41.67
N SER A 121 -16.79 -32.32 42.52
CA SER A 121 -16.34 -33.72 42.45
C SER A 121 -17.46 -34.70 42.67
N PRO A 122 -17.60 -35.72 41.86
CA PRO A 122 -18.65 -36.72 42.07
C PRO A 122 -18.41 -37.52 43.35
N SER A 123 -19.50 -38.02 43.94
CA SER A 123 -19.43 -38.92 45.09
C SER A 123 -18.78 -40.24 44.68
N MET A 124 -17.87 -40.78 45.49
CA MET A 124 -17.28 -42.13 45.31
C MET A 124 -18.31 -43.27 45.33
N LYS A 125 -19.51 -43.00 45.87
CA LYS A 125 -20.62 -43.95 45.84
C LYS A 125 -21.27 -44.08 44.45
N ASN A 126 -20.98 -43.15 43.53
CA ASN A 126 -21.46 -43.22 42.14
C ASN A 126 -20.64 -44.25 41.37
N PRO A 127 -21.22 -45.30 40.78
CA PRO A 127 -20.47 -46.34 40.03
C PRO A 127 -19.67 -45.79 38.85
N ASN A 128 -19.99 -44.60 38.35
CA ASN A 128 -19.31 -43.95 37.25
C ASN A 128 -18.34 -42.82 37.71
N TRP A 129 -18.03 -42.72 39.00
CA TRP A 129 -17.26 -41.59 39.54
C TRP A 129 -15.91 -41.40 38.86
N MET A 130 -15.17 -42.47 38.60
CA MET A 130 -13.86 -42.39 37.88
C MET A 130 -14.02 -41.74 36.51
N ARG A 131 -14.95 -42.22 35.71
CA ARG A 131 -15.19 -41.68 34.36
C ARG A 131 -15.59 -40.18 34.42
N ILE A 132 -16.34 -39.75 35.43
CA ILE A 132 -16.72 -38.34 35.62
C ILE A 132 -15.48 -37.53 36.00
N VAL A 133 -14.60 -38.01 36.88
CA VAL A 133 -13.32 -37.35 37.23
C VAL A 133 -12.40 -37.23 36.03
N ASP A 134 -12.25 -38.27 35.23
CA ASP A 134 -11.40 -38.25 34.04
C ASP A 134 -11.95 -37.26 32.99
N ASN A 135 -13.26 -37.21 32.80
CA ASN A 135 -13.90 -36.23 31.95
C ASN A 135 -13.71 -34.77 32.46
N GLN A 136 -13.76 -34.57 33.78
CA GLN A 136 -13.48 -33.25 34.36
C GLN A 136 -12.03 -32.83 34.14
N ARG A 137 -11.06 -33.71 34.36
CA ARG A 137 -9.63 -33.48 34.09
C ARG A 137 -9.39 -33.17 32.61
N SER A 138 -9.98 -33.95 31.73
CA SER A 138 -9.86 -33.74 30.29
C SER A 138 -10.40 -32.36 29.86
N ARG A 139 -11.55 -31.93 30.42
CA ARG A 139 -12.15 -30.60 30.16
C ARG A 139 -11.25 -29.49 30.69
N GLN A 140 -10.68 -29.64 31.89
CA GLN A 140 -9.76 -28.68 32.48
C GLN A 140 -8.49 -28.54 31.64
N SER A 141 -7.89 -29.64 31.25
CA SER A 141 -6.68 -29.66 30.38
C SER A 141 -6.97 -29.03 29.02
N ALA A 142 -8.06 -29.37 28.37
CA ALA A 142 -8.44 -28.80 27.07
C ALA A 142 -8.71 -27.28 27.17
N ALA A 143 -9.37 -26.82 28.24
CA ALA A 143 -9.63 -25.40 28.47
C ALA A 143 -8.33 -24.63 28.72
N GLN A 144 -7.41 -25.19 29.49
CA GLN A 144 -6.08 -24.62 29.74
C GLN A 144 -5.26 -24.53 28.45
N ALA A 145 -5.19 -25.59 27.64
CA ALA A 145 -4.51 -25.62 26.36
C ALA A 145 -5.06 -24.54 25.41
N LYS A 146 -6.39 -24.36 25.39
CA LYS A 146 -7.04 -23.32 24.62
C LYS A 146 -6.60 -21.91 25.06
N LEU A 147 -6.51 -21.65 26.36
CA LEU A 147 -6.06 -20.36 26.90
C LEU A 147 -4.60 -20.08 26.48
N VAL A 148 -3.72 -21.08 26.56
CA VAL A 148 -2.32 -20.95 26.15
C VAL A 148 -2.25 -20.61 24.66
N SER A 149 -2.96 -21.32 23.80
CA SER A 149 -2.93 -21.08 22.36
C SER A 149 -3.49 -19.70 21.98
N LEU A 150 -4.57 -19.24 22.65
CA LEU A 150 -5.12 -17.90 22.46
C LEU A 150 -4.16 -16.81 22.95
N GLY A 151 -3.44 -17.04 24.06
CA GLY A 151 -2.39 -16.15 24.55
C GLY A 151 -1.25 -15.98 23.57
N GLN A 152 -0.77 -17.09 22.98
CA GLN A 152 0.25 -17.05 21.92
C GLN A 152 -0.24 -16.27 20.71
N ARG A 153 -1.45 -16.55 20.23
CA ARG A 153 -2.05 -15.83 19.11
C ARG A 153 -2.21 -14.33 19.38
N LYS A 154 -2.58 -13.94 20.61
CA LYS A 154 -2.63 -12.53 21.03
C LYS A 154 -1.27 -11.87 20.90
N SER A 155 -0.20 -12.50 21.40
CA SER A 155 1.17 -12.00 21.33
C SER A 155 1.65 -11.80 19.89
N GLU A 156 1.34 -12.74 19.00
CA GLU A 156 1.65 -12.64 17.57
C GLU A 156 0.94 -11.45 16.90
N ILE A 157 -0.35 -11.26 17.22
CA ILE A 157 -1.12 -10.13 16.66
C ILE A 157 -0.55 -8.80 17.15
N ILE A 158 -0.19 -8.69 18.44
CA ILE A 158 0.43 -7.49 19.01
C ILE A 158 1.74 -7.16 18.30
N SER A 159 2.61 -8.15 18.10
CA SER A 159 3.88 -7.97 17.37
C SER A 159 3.63 -7.45 15.95
N LYS A 160 2.70 -8.06 15.21
CA LYS A 160 2.32 -7.62 13.85
C LYS A 160 1.71 -6.22 13.84
N LEU A 161 0.95 -5.87 14.87
CA LEU A 161 0.33 -4.54 15.01
C LEU A 161 1.37 -3.46 15.27
N LEU A 162 2.35 -3.72 16.12
CA LEU A 162 3.46 -2.80 16.37
C LEU A 162 4.27 -2.54 15.10
N ASP A 163 4.60 -3.59 14.34
CA ASP A 163 5.29 -3.47 13.05
C ASP A 163 4.45 -2.67 12.03
N ALA A 164 3.15 -2.96 11.94
CA ALA A 164 2.25 -2.25 11.02
C ALA A 164 2.12 -0.75 11.39
N ARG A 165 2.04 -0.41 12.67
CA ARG A 165 1.99 0.99 13.15
C ARG A 165 3.31 1.71 12.90
N SER A 166 4.45 1.05 13.11
CA SER A 166 5.77 1.61 12.79
C SER A 166 5.88 1.96 11.30
N ARG A 167 5.46 1.08 10.41
CA ARG A 167 5.44 1.35 8.97
C ARG A 167 4.48 2.48 8.59
N LEU A 168 3.32 2.57 9.23
CA LEU A 168 2.37 3.66 8.99
C LEU A 168 2.96 5.02 9.40
N GLY A 169 3.78 5.07 10.45
CA GLY A 169 4.48 6.29 10.89
C GLY A 169 5.59 6.78 9.96
N GLN A 170 5.97 5.99 8.94
CA GLN A 170 6.98 6.36 7.94
C GLN A 170 6.41 7.10 6.72
N PHE A 171 5.08 7.24 6.59
CA PHE A 171 4.37 7.99 5.54
C PHE A 171 4.07 9.42 5.96
#